data_3e3f7237c7be8b151f4c765b4c9143a7
#
_entry.id   3e3f7237c7be8b151f4c765b4c9143a7
#
_cell.length_a   1.000
_cell.length_b   1.000
_cell.length_c   1.000
_cell.angle_alpha   90.00
_cell.angle_beta   90.00
_cell.angle_gamma   90.00
#
_symmetry.space_group_name_H-M   'P 1'
#
loop_
_entity.id
_entity.type
_entity.pdbx_description
1 polymer ?
#
loop_
_entity_poly.entity_id
_entity_poly.type
_entity_poly.pdbx_seq_one_letter_code
_entity_poly.pdbx_strand_id
1 'polypeptide(L)'
;MIDYGGFYIDRPVGNNAFSYEERAKKRIYVPKLIDARIDQVELGGPATFIEIEDGQEKECFGMKNIYHLVDREITEMGKEVYLFDNHNHAFFFWCQALKRRLMKRGQALLHVDQHKDTRIPPDYDVDIGDLEDVKRYTNEVLNVGSFIKPALHHGIFSDLMIVDSTYSMDMEYPESYVLDIDLDFFSRDMDYIDYDLKIGRVKKYIEGASLITIATSPYFIEQDRALKALRDLFDL
;
A
#
# COMPACT_ATOMS: atom_id res chain seq x y z
N MET A 1 1.93 10.72 17.67
CA MET A 1 1.84 9.77 16.53
C MET A 1 1.54 8.42 17.15
N ILE A 2 0.55 7.67 16.64
CA ILE A 2 0.30 6.30 17.14
C ILE A 2 1.45 5.42 16.66
N ASP A 3 1.94 4.55 17.53
CA ASP A 3 2.98 3.57 17.20
C ASP A 3 2.34 2.47 16.31
N TYR A 4 2.69 2.44 15.02
CA TYR A 4 2.15 1.48 14.06
C TYR A 4 3.19 0.42 13.73
N GLY A 5 2.76 -0.87 13.73
CA GLY A 5 3.64 -2.01 13.44
C GLY A 5 4.55 -2.41 14.60
N GLY A 6 5.59 -3.21 14.30
CA GLY A 6 6.52 -3.74 15.28
C GLY A 6 6.00 -4.96 16.05
N PHE A 7 5.04 -5.71 15.49
CA PHE A 7 4.44 -6.88 16.14
C PHE A 7 4.23 -8.05 15.17
N TYR A 8 4.01 -9.23 15.73
CA TYR A 8 3.65 -10.42 14.96
C TYR A 8 2.16 -10.70 15.02
N ILE A 9 1.62 -11.22 13.92
CA ILE A 9 0.28 -11.81 13.84
C ILE A 9 0.47 -13.32 13.73
N ASP A 10 -0.02 -14.07 14.73
CA ASP A 10 0.12 -15.53 14.86
C ASP A 10 -1.23 -16.27 14.75
N ARG A 11 -2.32 -15.54 14.52
CA ARG A 11 -3.68 -16.05 14.32
C ARG A 11 -4.07 -15.98 12.83
N PRO A 12 -5.04 -16.79 12.37
CA PRO A 12 -5.51 -16.80 10.99
C PRO A 12 -6.43 -15.58 10.70
N VAL A 13 -5.87 -14.37 10.77
CA VAL A 13 -6.57 -13.10 10.57
C VAL A 13 -5.81 -12.20 9.59
N GLY A 14 -6.52 -11.31 8.91
CA GLY A 14 -5.93 -10.38 7.94
C GLY A 14 -5.07 -11.11 6.90
N ASN A 15 -3.89 -10.60 6.62
CA ASN A 15 -2.94 -11.23 5.70
C ASN A 15 -2.42 -12.59 6.19
N ASN A 16 -2.46 -12.86 7.49
CA ASN A 16 -2.02 -14.16 8.01
C ASN A 16 -3.06 -15.28 7.82
N ALA A 17 -4.25 -14.97 7.32
CA ALA A 17 -5.29 -15.97 7.05
C ALA A 17 -5.03 -16.79 5.77
N PHE A 18 -4.23 -16.27 4.82
CA PHE A 18 -3.96 -16.95 3.57
C PHE A 18 -3.25 -18.30 3.81
N SER A 19 -3.85 -19.37 3.31
CA SER A 19 -3.37 -20.76 3.45
C SER A 19 -2.92 -21.17 4.86
N TYR A 20 -3.46 -20.51 5.92
CA TYR A 20 -2.97 -20.65 7.29
C TYR A 20 -2.89 -22.09 7.73
N GLU A 21 -3.91 -22.92 7.48
CA GLU A 21 -3.96 -24.32 7.94
C GLU A 21 -2.92 -25.21 7.24
N GLU A 22 -2.55 -24.86 6.00
CA GLU A 22 -1.65 -25.64 5.17
C GLU A 22 -0.17 -25.30 5.40
N ARG A 23 0.12 -24.12 5.98
CA ARG A 23 1.49 -23.64 6.19
C ARG A 23 2.13 -24.22 7.45
N ALA A 24 3.44 -24.44 7.41
CA ALA A 24 4.25 -24.74 8.58
C ALA A 24 4.46 -23.49 9.45
N LYS A 25 4.73 -22.33 8.83
CA LYS A 25 4.91 -21.05 9.52
C LYS A 25 3.58 -20.36 9.72
N LYS A 26 3.22 -20.13 10.97
CA LYS A 26 1.90 -19.62 11.40
C LYS A 26 1.90 -18.14 11.77
N ARG A 27 2.99 -17.42 11.52
CA ARG A 27 3.08 -16.01 11.89
C ARG A 27 3.73 -15.17 10.80
N ILE A 28 3.22 -13.96 10.65
CA ILE A 28 3.80 -12.90 9.81
C ILE A 28 4.16 -11.72 10.71
N TYR A 29 5.06 -10.87 10.23
CA TYR A 29 5.48 -9.66 10.94
C TYR A 29 4.86 -8.43 10.28
N VAL A 30 4.38 -7.49 11.08
CA VAL A 30 4.00 -6.15 10.65
C VAL A 30 5.15 -5.21 10.99
N PRO A 31 5.89 -4.68 10.00
CA PRO A 31 7.06 -3.85 10.26
C PRO A 31 6.71 -2.55 10.99
N LYS A 32 7.66 -2.02 11.75
CA LYS A 32 7.46 -0.78 12.52
C LYS A 32 7.51 0.45 11.63
N LEU A 33 6.61 1.40 11.84
CA LEU A 33 6.66 2.72 11.20
C LEU A 33 7.81 3.58 11.74
N ILE A 34 8.63 4.09 10.83
CA ILE A 34 9.70 5.05 11.12
C ILE A 34 9.75 6.15 10.06
N ASP A 35 10.32 7.31 10.41
CA ASP A 35 10.70 8.31 9.41
C ASP A 35 12.04 7.92 8.77
N ALA A 36 12.14 8.01 7.44
CA ALA A 36 13.38 7.74 6.71
C ALA A 36 13.36 8.42 5.33
N ARG A 37 14.54 8.53 4.71
CA ARG A 37 14.67 8.87 3.30
C ARG A 37 14.68 7.61 2.45
N ILE A 38 14.40 7.75 1.14
CA ILE A 38 14.37 6.62 0.19
C ILE A 38 15.73 5.89 0.15
N ASP A 39 16.85 6.61 0.28
CA ASP A 39 18.19 6.01 0.36
C ASP A 39 18.44 5.18 1.63
N GLN A 40 17.57 5.29 2.64
CA GLN A 40 17.62 4.56 3.90
C GLN A 40 16.61 3.40 3.97
N VAL A 41 15.84 3.19 2.90
CA VAL A 41 14.92 2.06 2.81
C VAL A 41 15.70 0.76 2.69
N GLU A 42 15.49 -0.15 3.65
CA GLU A 42 16.16 -1.44 3.73
C GLU A 42 15.17 -2.57 3.51
N LEU A 43 15.59 -3.55 2.72
CA LEU A 43 14.89 -4.83 2.57
C LEU A 43 15.28 -5.81 3.68
N GLY A 44 14.44 -6.82 3.88
CA GLY A 44 14.70 -7.92 4.79
C GLY A 44 14.01 -7.75 6.13
N GLY A 45 14.19 -8.76 6.97
CA GLY A 45 13.49 -8.88 8.23
C GLY A 45 12.74 -10.21 8.30
N PRO A 46 11.78 -10.36 9.22
CA PRO A 46 10.86 -11.49 9.22
C PRO A 46 9.91 -11.47 8.01
N ALA A 47 9.35 -12.64 7.64
CA ALA A 47 8.34 -12.72 6.60
C ALA A 47 7.10 -11.88 6.96
N THR A 48 6.65 -11.06 6.01
CA THR A 48 5.49 -10.16 6.17
C THR A 48 4.25 -10.68 5.45
N PHE A 49 4.42 -11.67 4.57
CA PHE A 49 3.36 -12.39 3.89
C PHE A 49 3.80 -13.84 3.64
N ILE A 50 2.89 -14.80 3.74
CA ILE A 50 3.17 -16.21 3.48
C ILE A 50 1.96 -16.83 2.79
N GLU A 51 2.20 -17.53 1.68
CA GLU A 51 1.18 -18.23 0.89
C GLU A 51 1.67 -19.62 0.49
N ILE A 52 0.76 -20.52 0.12
CA ILE A 52 1.09 -21.76 -0.57
C ILE A 52 0.97 -21.54 -2.07
N GLU A 53 2.06 -21.71 -2.79
CA GLU A 53 2.12 -21.61 -4.24
C GLU A 53 2.65 -22.94 -4.81
N ASP A 54 1.91 -23.56 -5.70
CA ASP A 54 2.24 -24.89 -6.29
C ASP A 54 2.55 -25.97 -5.22
N GLY A 55 1.83 -25.94 -4.09
CA GLY A 55 2.00 -26.86 -2.97
C GLY A 55 3.25 -26.61 -2.12
N GLN A 56 3.95 -25.51 -2.31
CA GLN A 56 5.11 -25.12 -1.53
C GLN A 56 4.83 -23.84 -0.71
N GLU A 57 5.36 -23.79 0.49
CA GLU A 57 5.28 -22.58 1.33
C GLU A 57 6.24 -21.53 0.79
N LYS A 58 5.68 -20.38 0.37
CA LYS A 58 6.42 -19.21 -0.11
C LYS A 58 6.36 -18.12 0.96
N GLU A 59 7.51 -17.85 1.55
CA GLU A 59 7.68 -16.72 2.46
C GLU A 59 8.10 -15.47 1.68
N CYS A 60 7.39 -14.37 1.90
CA CYS A 60 7.70 -13.10 1.29
C CYS A 60 8.32 -12.16 2.33
N PHE A 61 9.52 -11.69 2.01
CA PHE A 61 10.30 -10.77 2.81
C PHE A 61 10.21 -9.39 2.15
N GLY A 62 9.47 -8.49 2.78
CA GLY A 62 9.33 -7.14 2.30
C GLY A 62 10.41 -6.21 2.86
N MET A 63 10.01 -5.04 3.25
CA MET A 63 10.89 -4.05 3.86
C MET A 63 11.09 -4.32 5.35
N LYS A 64 12.25 -3.86 5.88
CA LYS A 64 12.57 -3.94 7.30
C LYS A 64 11.62 -3.14 8.18
N ASN A 65 11.13 -2.01 7.68
CA ASN A 65 10.22 -1.09 8.34
C ASN A 65 9.12 -0.63 7.38
N ILE A 66 8.05 -0.09 7.94
CA ILE A 66 7.14 0.81 7.23
C ILE A 66 7.75 2.21 7.34
N TYR A 67 7.70 2.98 6.27
CA TYR A 67 8.37 4.28 6.21
C TYR A 67 7.40 5.42 5.96
N HIS A 68 7.55 6.49 6.74
CA HIS A 68 7.12 7.80 6.35
C HIS A 68 8.32 8.48 5.67
N LEU A 69 8.20 8.77 4.39
CA LEU A 69 9.32 9.29 3.59
C LEU A 69 9.49 10.79 3.79
N VAL A 70 10.69 11.20 4.23
CA VAL A 70 11.03 12.59 4.60
C VAL A 70 12.15 13.16 3.73
N ASP A 71 12.27 12.67 2.50
CA ASP A 71 13.21 13.24 1.52
C ASP A 71 12.91 14.72 1.30
N ARG A 72 13.96 15.49 1.02
CA ARG A 72 13.84 16.94 0.81
C ARG A 72 12.91 17.24 -0.37
N GLU A 73 13.06 16.50 -1.44
CA GLU A 73 12.27 16.59 -2.67
C GLU A 73 10.78 16.38 -2.38
N ILE A 74 10.44 15.37 -1.59
CA ILE A 74 9.07 15.05 -1.16
C ILE A 74 8.50 16.15 -0.27
N THR A 75 9.29 16.60 0.71
CA THR A 75 8.84 17.62 1.69
C THR A 75 8.71 19.00 1.05
N GLU A 76 9.56 19.38 0.10
CA GLU A 76 9.47 20.64 -0.66
C GLU A 76 8.24 20.65 -1.59
N MET A 77 7.77 19.48 -2.08
CA MET A 77 6.49 19.37 -2.77
C MET A 77 5.28 19.48 -1.82
N GLY A 78 5.50 19.51 -0.50
CA GLY A 78 4.43 19.51 0.50
C GLY A 78 3.63 18.21 0.54
N LYS A 79 4.25 17.07 0.19
CA LYS A 79 3.61 15.77 0.15
C LYS A 79 3.84 14.98 1.42
N GLU A 80 2.86 14.19 1.82
CA GLU A 80 2.99 13.12 2.81
C GLU A 80 3.04 11.79 2.05
N VAL A 81 4.10 11.01 2.24
CA VAL A 81 4.31 9.75 1.52
C VAL A 81 4.58 8.63 2.51
N TYR A 82 3.75 7.59 2.46
CA TYR A 82 3.91 6.38 3.27
C TYR A 82 4.24 5.19 2.37
N LEU A 83 5.29 4.46 2.75
CA LEU A 83 5.78 3.27 2.04
C LEU A 83 5.68 2.05 2.96
N PHE A 84 5.06 0.99 2.49
CA PHE A 84 4.85 -0.26 3.23
C PHE A 84 4.94 -1.47 2.29
N ASP A 85 5.00 -2.66 2.86
CA ASP A 85 5.08 -3.91 2.10
C ASP A 85 3.72 -4.42 1.61
N ASN A 86 2.75 -4.63 2.51
CA ASN A 86 1.43 -5.16 2.18
C ASN A 86 0.40 -4.04 2.00
N HIS A 87 -0.33 -4.07 0.91
CA HIS A 87 -1.16 -2.96 0.44
C HIS A 87 -2.30 -2.56 1.40
N ASN A 88 -2.83 -3.50 2.20
CA ASN A 88 -3.88 -3.20 3.19
C ASN A 88 -3.48 -2.12 4.22
N HIS A 89 -2.20 -1.87 4.45
CA HIS A 89 -1.73 -0.81 5.35
C HIS A 89 -2.16 0.59 4.91
N ALA A 90 -2.45 0.81 3.63
CA ALA A 90 -2.98 2.07 3.10
C ALA A 90 -4.21 2.56 3.88
N PHE A 91 -5.11 1.64 4.28
CA PHE A 91 -6.32 2.00 5.04
C PHE A 91 -6.02 2.72 6.34
N PHE A 92 -5.01 2.25 7.09
CA PHE A 92 -4.58 2.92 8.33
C PHE A 92 -4.07 4.33 8.06
N PHE A 93 -3.22 4.51 7.05
CA PHE A 93 -2.62 5.81 6.74
C PHE A 93 -3.65 6.81 6.20
N TRP A 94 -4.66 6.37 5.46
CA TRP A 94 -5.77 7.23 5.05
C TRP A 94 -6.60 7.72 6.26
N CYS A 95 -6.93 6.85 7.20
CA CYS A 95 -7.61 7.24 8.44
C CYS A 95 -6.75 8.18 9.29
N GLN A 96 -5.44 7.91 9.41
CA GLN A 96 -4.51 8.78 10.12
C GLN A 96 -4.42 10.15 9.44
N ALA A 97 -4.36 10.20 8.11
CA ALA A 97 -4.30 11.45 7.34
C ALA A 97 -5.57 12.29 7.52
N LEU A 98 -6.76 11.66 7.55
CA LEU A 98 -8.01 12.34 7.87
C LEU A 98 -7.96 12.97 9.27
N LYS A 99 -7.52 12.21 10.27
CA LYS A 99 -7.41 12.69 11.67
C LYS A 99 -6.39 13.85 11.80
N ARG A 100 -5.31 13.79 11.03
CA ARG A 100 -4.29 14.85 10.95
C ARG A 100 -4.70 16.03 10.05
N ARG A 101 -5.83 15.95 9.33
CA ARG A 101 -6.29 16.94 8.34
C ARG A 101 -5.33 17.15 7.16
N LEU A 102 -4.62 16.10 6.77
CA LEU A 102 -3.72 16.08 5.62
C LEU A 102 -4.47 15.75 4.32
N MET A 103 -5.65 15.17 4.44
CA MET A 103 -6.58 14.96 3.35
C MET A 103 -8.00 15.33 3.79
N LYS A 104 -8.92 15.50 2.83
CA LYS A 104 -10.34 15.75 3.07
C LYS A 104 -11.12 14.47 2.87
N ARG A 105 -12.13 14.26 3.70
CA ARG A 105 -13.09 13.17 3.51
C ARG A 105 -13.85 13.34 2.19
N GLY A 106 -14.03 12.25 1.46
CA GLY A 106 -14.74 12.25 0.18
C GLY A 106 -13.90 12.74 -1.00
N GLN A 107 -12.57 12.82 -0.90
CA GLN A 107 -11.71 12.98 -2.08
C GLN A 107 -11.80 11.73 -2.97
N ALA A 108 -11.41 11.85 -4.24
CA ALA A 108 -11.22 10.69 -5.09
C ALA A 108 -9.96 9.90 -4.68
N LEU A 109 -9.99 8.59 -4.89
CA LEU A 109 -8.83 7.70 -4.82
C LEU A 109 -8.37 7.38 -6.25
N LEU A 110 -7.13 7.71 -6.58
CA LEU A 110 -6.47 7.24 -7.79
C LEU A 110 -5.56 6.07 -7.40
N HIS A 111 -5.94 4.87 -7.82
CA HIS A 111 -5.31 3.60 -7.46
C HIS A 111 -4.55 3.04 -8.66
N VAL A 112 -3.23 3.00 -8.59
CA VAL A 112 -2.32 2.50 -9.62
C VAL A 112 -1.84 1.11 -9.21
N ASP A 113 -2.31 0.08 -9.89
CA ASP A 113 -2.10 -1.30 -9.47
C ASP A 113 -2.41 -2.26 -10.64
N GLN A 114 -1.78 -3.42 -10.70
CA GLN A 114 -2.23 -4.50 -11.59
C GLN A 114 -3.50 -5.19 -11.10
N HIS A 115 -3.87 -5.01 -9.80
CA HIS A 115 -5.04 -5.57 -9.15
C HIS A 115 -6.08 -4.47 -8.87
N LYS A 116 -7.25 -4.83 -8.38
CA LYS A 116 -8.33 -3.87 -8.09
C LYS A 116 -8.54 -3.65 -6.59
N ASP A 117 -8.07 -4.53 -5.76
CA ASP A 117 -8.15 -4.54 -4.30
C ASP A 117 -9.53 -4.22 -3.70
N THR A 118 -10.56 -4.57 -4.48
CA THR A 118 -11.97 -4.31 -4.17
C THR A 118 -12.73 -5.55 -3.72
N ARG A 119 -12.05 -6.53 -3.10
CA ARG A 119 -12.73 -7.67 -2.46
C ARG A 119 -13.57 -7.19 -1.29
N ILE A 120 -14.64 -7.90 -0.98
CA ILE A 120 -15.46 -7.63 0.19
C ILE A 120 -14.72 -8.12 1.43
N PRO A 121 -14.51 -7.26 2.45
CA PRO A 121 -13.92 -7.70 3.71
C PRO A 121 -14.90 -8.58 4.50
N PRO A 122 -14.45 -9.31 5.52
CA PRO A 122 -15.32 -10.08 6.41
C PRO A 122 -16.44 -9.26 7.06
N ASP A 123 -16.14 -8.02 7.44
CA ASP A 123 -17.08 -7.05 7.98
C ASP A 123 -16.64 -5.61 7.67
N TYR A 124 -17.45 -4.63 8.05
CA TYR A 124 -17.19 -3.19 7.93
C TYR A 124 -17.20 -2.50 9.31
N ASP A 125 -17.06 -3.26 10.39
CA ASP A 125 -17.17 -2.75 11.76
C ASP A 125 -15.84 -2.15 12.22
N VAL A 126 -15.69 -0.85 11.99
CA VAL A 126 -14.54 -0.05 12.41
C VAL A 126 -14.93 1.39 12.71
N ASP A 127 -14.47 1.91 13.84
CA ASP A 127 -14.50 3.35 14.12
C ASP A 127 -13.28 4.02 13.47
N ILE A 128 -13.49 4.62 12.28
CA ILE A 128 -12.42 5.34 11.55
C ILE A 128 -11.89 6.58 12.29
N GLY A 129 -12.52 7.03 13.37
CA GLY A 129 -12.06 8.10 14.25
C GLY A 129 -11.11 7.60 15.36
N ASP A 130 -11.15 6.31 15.68
CA ASP A 130 -10.25 5.66 16.63
C ASP A 130 -9.12 4.91 15.91
N LEU A 131 -7.90 5.47 15.95
CA LEU A 131 -6.76 4.86 15.26
C LEU A 131 -6.29 3.52 15.85
N GLU A 132 -6.62 3.20 17.11
CA GLU A 132 -6.33 1.86 17.65
C GLU A 132 -7.29 0.84 17.06
N ASP A 133 -8.57 1.18 16.89
CA ASP A 133 -9.52 0.31 16.21
C ASP A 133 -9.20 0.18 14.70
N VAL A 134 -8.82 1.27 14.05
CA VAL A 134 -8.33 1.25 12.65
C VAL A 134 -7.11 0.34 12.51
N LYS A 135 -6.14 0.40 13.44
CA LYS A 135 -4.96 -0.47 13.46
C LYS A 135 -5.35 -1.94 13.59
N ARG A 136 -6.27 -2.27 14.52
CA ARG A 136 -6.83 -3.62 14.65
C ARG A 136 -7.50 -4.05 13.35
N TYR A 137 -8.40 -3.24 12.82
CA TYR A 137 -9.16 -3.54 11.60
C TYR A 137 -8.24 -3.78 10.39
N THR A 138 -7.25 -2.90 10.19
CA THR A 138 -6.27 -3.02 9.10
C THR A 138 -5.49 -4.34 9.14
N ASN A 139 -5.12 -4.81 10.34
CA ASN A 139 -4.23 -5.96 10.49
C ASN A 139 -4.95 -7.28 10.76
N GLU A 140 -6.19 -7.23 11.31
CA GLU A 140 -6.92 -8.44 11.71
C GLU A 140 -8.14 -8.73 10.85
N VAL A 141 -8.68 -7.74 10.12
CA VAL A 141 -9.86 -7.91 9.27
C VAL A 141 -9.49 -7.77 7.79
N LEU A 142 -8.75 -6.71 7.44
CA LEU A 142 -8.37 -6.45 6.06
C LEU A 142 -7.18 -7.32 5.62
N ASN A 143 -7.17 -7.64 4.34
CA ASN A 143 -6.03 -8.23 3.66
C ASN A 143 -5.67 -7.40 2.41
N VAL A 144 -4.57 -7.77 1.75
CA VAL A 144 -4.03 -7.06 0.57
C VAL A 144 -5.06 -6.79 -0.55
N GLY A 145 -6.15 -7.56 -0.63
CA GLY A 145 -7.15 -7.37 -1.69
C GLY A 145 -8.48 -6.76 -1.22
N SER A 146 -8.64 -6.32 0.06
CA SER A 146 -9.97 -6.00 0.61
C SER A 146 -10.09 -4.63 1.30
N PHE A 147 -9.13 -3.73 1.13
CA PHE A 147 -9.05 -2.48 1.91
C PHE A 147 -9.73 -1.27 1.25
N ILE A 148 -9.93 -1.27 -0.07
CA ILE A 148 -10.56 -0.14 -0.79
C ILE A 148 -12.07 -0.07 -0.52
N LYS A 149 -12.78 -1.20 -0.53
CA LYS A 149 -14.24 -1.19 -0.28
C LYS A 149 -14.62 -0.61 1.07
N PRO A 150 -13.96 -0.93 2.19
CA PRO A 150 -14.21 -0.25 3.45
C PRO A 150 -13.96 1.25 3.41
N ALA A 151 -12.92 1.70 2.71
CA ALA A 151 -12.63 3.12 2.57
C ALA A 151 -13.76 3.86 1.83
N LEU A 152 -14.32 3.27 0.79
CA LEU A 152 -15.50 3.78 0.10
C LEU A 152 -16.76 3.71 0.99
N HIS A 153 -16.98 2.58 1.66
CA HIS A 153 -18.15 2.38 2.54
C HIS A 153 -18.21 3.42 3.64
N HIS A 154 -17.09 3.70 4.29
CA HIS A 154 -17.01 4.70 5.34
C HIS A 154 -16.92 6.14 4.81
N GLY A 155 -16.96 6.34 3.49
CA GLY A 155 -16.89 7.65 2.86
C GLY A 155 -15.53 8.36 3.09
N ILE A 156 -14.46 7.60 3.29
CA ILE A 156 -13.09 8.14 3.24
C ILE A 156 -12.86 8.72 1.85
N PHE A 157 -13.25 7.94 0.83
CA PHE A 157 -13.28 8.34 -0.57
C PHE A 157 -14.71 8.34 -1.10
N SER A 158 -15.01 9.24 -2.05
CA SER A 158 -16.30 9.30 -2.76
C SER A 158 -16.25 8.59 -4.11
N ASP A 159 -15.06 8.42 -4.67
CA ASP A 159 -14.84 7.85 -6.00
C ASP A 159 -13.53 7.07 -6.05
N LEU A 160 -13.47 6.09 -6.96
CA LEU A 160 -12.31 5.23 -7.20
C LEU A 160 -12.00 5.23 -8.69
N MET A 161 -10.78 5.61 -9.04
CA MET A 161 -10.22 5.46 -10.38
C MET A 161 -9.07 4.46 -10.32
N ILE A 162 -9.14 3.41 -11.14
CA ILE A 162 -8.13 2.36 -11.21
C ILE A 162 -7.29 2.56 -12.47
N VAL A 163 -5.97 2.57 -12.31
CA VAL A 163 -4.99 2.63 -13.38
C VAL A 163 -4.27 1.29 -13.45
N ASP A 164 -4.76 0.41 -14.32
CA ASP A 164 -4.30 -0.97 -14.51
C ASP A 164 -3.88 -1.29 -15.96
N SER A 165 -3.94 -0.29 -16.86
CA SER A 165 -3.74 -0.47 -18.30
C SER A 165 -3.35 0.82 -18.99
N THR A 166 -2.85 0.73 -20.22
CA THR A 166 -2.61 1.93 -21.04
C THR A 166 -3.88 2.74 -21.29
N TYR A 167 -5.03 2.09 -21.40
CA TYR A 167 -6.31 2.77 -21.57
C TYR A 167 -6.67 3.62 -20.34
N SER A 168 -6.57 3.06 -19.14
CA SER A 168 -6.85 3.79 -17.90
C SER A 168 -5.83 4.90 -17.62
N MET A 169 -4.58 4.75 -18.08
CA MET A 169 -3.56 5.80 -17.99
C MET A 169 -3.90 7.07 -18.80
N ASP A 170 -4.71 6.95 -19.85
CA ASP A 170 -5.11 8.07 -20.72
C ASP A 170 -6.44 8.71 -20.30
N MET A 171 -7.10 8.18 -19.27
CA MET A 171 -8.35 8.77 -18.76
C MET A 171 -8.09 10.09 -18.03
N GLU A 172 -9.09 10.97 -18.03
CA GLU A 172 -9.07 12.17 -17.18
C GLU A 172 -9.27 11.79 -15.71
N TYR A 173 -8.55 12.44 -14.83
CA TYR A 173 -8.64 12.25 -13.38
C TYR A 173 -8.90 13.58 -12.67
N PRO A 174 -9.49 13.58 -11.46
CA PRO A 174 -9.81 14.80 -10.72
C PRO A 174 -8.57 15.66 -10.43
N GLU A 175 -8.76 16.97 -10.27
CA GLU A 175 -7.68 17.90 -9.90
C GLU A 175 -7.12 17.65 -8.48
N SER A 176 -7.88 16.99 -7.60
CA SER A 176 -7.48 16.70 -6.22
C SER A 176 -7.87 15.28 -5.85
N TYR A 177 -6.90 14.46 -5.51
CA TYR A 177 -7.07 13.05 -5.16
C TYR A 177 -6.00 12.61 -4.15
N VAL A 178 -6.25 11.47 -3.54
CA VAL A 178 -5.22 10.66 -2.85
C VAL A 178 -4.69 9.67 -3.88
N LEU A 179 -3.37 9.55 -3.97
CA LEU A 179 -2.71 8.58 -4.84
C LEU A 179 -2.30 7.35 -4.02
N ASP A 180 -2.69 6.20 -4.50
CA ASP A 180 -2.35 4.91 -3.94
C ASP A 180 -1.66 4.07 -5.02
N ILE A 181 -0.45 3.61 -4.76
CA ILE A 181 0.39 2.94 -5.74
C ILE A 181 0.75 1.56 -5.21
N ASP A 182 0.45 0.49 -5.96
CA ASP A 182 1.16 -0.77 -5.82
C ASP A 182 2.33 -0.82 -6.81
N LEU A 183 3.53 -1.04 -6.30
CA LEU A 183 4.70 -1.17 -7.17
C LEU A 183 4.69 -2.44 -8.01
N ASP A 184 3.77 -3.38 -7.76
CA ASP A 184 3.54 -4.53 -8.63
C ASP A 184 3.02 -4.13 -10.03
N PHE A 185 2.48 -2.91 -10.19
CA PHE A 185 2.24 -2.29 -11.49
C PHE A 185 3.52 -2.24 -12.36
N PHE A 186 4.70 -2.32 -11.74
CA PHE A 186 5.98 -2.42 -12.40
C PHE A 186 6.52 -3.86 -12.45
N SER A 187 5.74 -4.88 -12.08
CA SER A 187 6.11 -6.29 -12.16
C SER A 187 6.35 -6.75 -13.60
N ARG A 188 6.89 -7.96 -13.76
CA ARG A 188 7.11 -8.56 -15.09
C ARG A 188 5.79 -8.86 -15.80
N ASP A 189 4.75 -9.15 -15.07
CA ASP A 189 3.43 -9.42 -15.64
C ASP A 189 2.85 -8.18 -16.33
N MET A 190 3.32 -6.98 -15.94
CA MET A 190 2.95 -5.71 -16.52
C MET A 190 3.95 -5.17 -17.57
N ASP A 191 4.93 -5.96 -18.02
CA ASP A 191 5.94 -5.55 -19.01
C ASP A 191 5.39 -5.39 -20.44
N TYR A 192 4.12 -5.70 -20.67
CA TYR A 192 3.42 -5.34 -21.91
C TYR A 192 3.16 -3.82 -22.02
N ILE A 193 3.28 -3.07 -20.92
CA ILE A 193 3.29 -1.61 -20.89
C ILE A 193 4.75 -1.18 -20.73
N ASP A 194 5.20 -0.27 -21.59
CA ASP A 194 6.54 0.29 -21.54
C ASP A 194 6.87 0.90 -20.16
N TYR A 195 8.06 0.60 -19.63
CA TYR A 195 8.45 1.00 -18.28
C TYR A 195 8.56 2.53 -18.14
N ASP A 196 9.18 3.20 -19.11
CA ASP A 196 9.36 4.65 -19.06
C ASP A 196 8.03 5.40 -19.21
N LEU A 197 7.10 4.82 -19.98
CA LEU A 197 5.73 5.33 -20.06
C LEU A 197 5.03 5.23 -18.69
N LYS A 198 5.15 4.09 -17.99
CA LYS A 198 4.60 3.91 -16.63
C LYS A 198 5.19 4.94 -15.66
N ILE A 199 6.51 5.04 -15.60
CA ILE A 199 7.21 6.00 -14.74
C ILE A 199 6.76 7.44 -15.05
N GLY A 200 6.80 7.85 -16.31
CA GLY A 200 6.42 9.21 -16.70
C GLY A 200 4.95 9.55 -16.40
N ARG A 201 4.06 8.56 -16.45
CA ARG A 201 2.64 8.77 -16.13
C ARG A 201 2.42 8.85 -14.62
N VAL A 202 3.02 7.94 -13.83
CA VAL A 202 2.87 7.93 -12.37
C VAL A 202 3.50 9.17 -11.74
N LYS A 203 4.63 9.69 -12.27
CA LYS A 203 5.18 10.98 -11.85
C LYS A 203 4.16 12.12 -11.96
N LYS A 204 3.40 12.20 -13.05
CA LYS A 204 2.34 13.21 -13.19
C LYS A 204 1.23 13.03 -12.14
N TYR A 205 0.91 11.79 -11.77
CA TYR A 205 -0.04 11.54 -10.68
C TYR A 205 0.53 11.98 -9.33
N ILE A 206 1.81 11.76 -9.07
CA ILE A 206 2.50 12.24 -7.86
C ILE A 206 2.38 13.76 -7.75
N GLU A 207 2.56 14.52 -8.83
CA GLU A 207 2.47 15.98 -8.81
C GLU A 207 1.11 16.50 -8.32
N GLY A 208 -0.01 15.86 -8.75
CA GLY A 208 -1.39 16.26 -8.41
C GLY A 208 -1.90 15.72 -7.08
N ALA A 209 -1.24 14.74 -6.47
CA ALA A 209 -1.73 14.06 -5.28
C ALA A 209 -1.63 14.93 -4.01
N SER A 210 -2.60 14.80 -3.12
CA SER A 210 -2.58 15.44 -1.79
C SER A 210 -1.88 14.58 -0.73
N LEU A 211 -1.95 13.26 -0.88
CA LEU A 211 -1.34 12.23 -0.04
C LEU A 211 -0.95 11.07 -0.94
N ILE A 212 0.13 10.39 -0.65
CA ILE A 212 0.61 9.25 -1.42
C ILE A 212 0.84 8.05 -0.49
N THR A 213 0.24 6.91 -0.83
CA THR A 213 0.49 5.61 -0.22
C THR A 213 1.10 4.67 -1.24
N ILE A 214 2.14 3.92 -0.85
CA ILE A 214 2.91 3.07 -1.77
C ILE A 214 3.12 1.70 -1.13
N ALA A 215 2.71 0.63 -1.82
CA ALA A 215 2.99 -0.75 -1.45
C ALA A 215 4.12 -1.34 -2.30
N THR A 216 5.00 -2.15 -1.69
CA THR A 216 6.03 -2.89 -2.43
C THR A 216 5.59 -4.30 -2.80
N SER A 217 4.51 -4.79 -2.24
CA SER A 217 3.83 -6.06 -2.52
C SER A 217 4.76 -7.26 -2.79
N PRO A 218 5.50 -7.73 -1.77
CA PRO A 218 6.60 -8.69 -1.93
C PRO A 218 6.17 -10.07 -2.46
N TYR A 219 4.88 -10.36 -2.51
CA TYR A 219 4.36 -11.56 -3.14
C TYR A 219 4.31 -11.45 -4.67
N PHE A 220 4.06 -10.24 -5.20
CA PHE A 220 3.74 -10.00 -6.61
C PHE A 220 4.89 -9.41 -7.43
N ILE A 221 5.91 -8.81 -6.79
CA ILE A 221 7.05 -8.21 -7.47
C ILE A 221 8.35 -8.49 -6.73
N GLU A 222 9.44 -8.68 -7.47
CA GLU A 222 10.79 -8.75 -6.89
C GLU A 222 11.14 -7.41 -6.23
N GLN A 223 11.55 -7.45 -4.97
CA GLN A 223 11.72 -6.25 -4.15
C GLN A 223 12.80 -5.29 -4.66
N ASP A 224 13.86 -5.79 -5.29
CA ASP A 224 14.86 -4.95 -5.95
C ASP A 224 14.25 -4.15 -7.11
N ARG A 225 13.32 -4.77 -7.86
CA ARG A 225 12.58 -4.10 -8.94
C ARG A 225 11.60 -3.07 -8.39
N ALA A 226 10.91 -3.38 -7.31
CA ALA A 226 10.03 -2.43 -6.63
C ALA A 226 10.80 -1.20 -6.13
N LEU A 227 11.95 -1.40 -5.47
CA LEU A 227 12.77 -0.28 -4.99
C LEU A 227 13.43 0.50 -6.13
N LYS A 228 13.76 -0.15 -7.27
CA LYS A 228 14.17 0.59 -8.46
C LYS A 228 13.07 1.50 -8.96
N ALA A 229 11.85 0.99 -9.12
CA ALA A 229 10.72 1.81 -9.53
C ALA A 229 10.44 2.96 -8.56
N LEU A 230 10.51 2.72 -7.25
CA LEU A 230 10.38 3.77 -6.24
C LEU A 230 11.40 4.90 -6.44
N ARG A 231 12.69 4.57 -6.63
CA ARG A 231 13.74 5.58 -6.87
C ARG A 231 13.48 6.36 -8.17
N ASP A 232 13.14 5.65 -9.25
CA ASP A 232 12.85 6.28 -10.54
C ASP A 232 11.63 7.21 -10.48
N LEU A 233 10.63 6.91 -9.64
CA LEU A 233 9.45 7.77 -9.42
C LEU A 233 9.78 9.09 -8.74
N PHE A 234 10.81 9.13 -7.89
CA PHE A 234 11.21 10.33 -7.14
C PHE A 234 12.52 10.95 -7.63
N ASP A 235 13.09 10.49 -8.75
CA ASP A 235 14.36 10.96 -9.34
C ASP A 235 15.58 10.80 -8.39
N LEU A 236 15.65 9.70 -7.63
CA LEU A 236 16.64 9.42 -6.59
C LEU A 236 17.49 8.17 -6.87
#